data_bc7cbfcc401ca85f1882412876ec2505
#
_entry.id   bc7cbfcc401ca85f1882412876ec2505
#
_cell.length_a   1.000
_cell.length_b   1.000
_cell.length_c   1.000
_cell.angle_alpha   90.00
_cell.angle_beta   90.00
_cell.angle_gamma   90.00
#
_symmetry.space_group_name_H-M   'P 1'
#
loop_
_entity.id
_entity.type
_entity.pdbx_description
1 polymer ?
#
loop_
_entity_poly.entity_id
_entity_poly.type
_entity_poly.pdbx_seq_one_letter_code
_entity_poly.pdbx_strand_id
1 'polypeptide(L)'
;MIPAFEAIKALNTNRKNEIVVGTMTPNRYWELISDNPGKDLPVFGAMGKASSLGLGLALAKPKDKVWVLDGDGSILMNLGSLITIADQKPENFCHFVFQDGVYFTTGGQPIPGGETVDLAGIALKSG
;
A
#
# COMPACT_ATOMS: atom_id res chain seq x y z
N MET A 1 -2.01 15.83 -10.46
CA MET A 1 -1.39 14.77 -9.61
C MET A 1 -1.46 15.24 -8.17
N ILE A 2 -1.90 14.39 -7.24
CA ILE A 2 -1.96 14.71 -5.80
C ILE A 2 -0.61 14.32 -5.20
N PRO A 3 0.09 15.23 -4.48
CA PRO A 3 1.32 14.88 -3.77
C PRO A 3 1.07 13.75 -2.77
N ALA A 4 1.96 12.75 -2.69
CA ALA A 4 1.78 11.57 -1.85
C ALA A 4 1.52 11.92 -0.37
N PHE A 5 2.22 12.91 0.17
CA PHE A 5 2.01 13.34 1.55
C PHE A 5 0.61 13.93 1.80
N GLU A 6 0.07 14.70 0.85
CA GLU A 6 -1.28 15.24 0.97
C GLU A 6 -2.36 14.14 0.86
N ALA A 7 -2.15 13.15 0.01
CA ALA A 7 -3.03 11.99 -0.07
C ALA A 7 -3.00 11.18 1.25
N ILE A 8 -1.83 11.00 1.84
CA ILE A 8 -1.65 10.30 3.13
C ILE A 8 -2.31 11.08 4.28
N LYS A 9 -2.22 12.41 4.30
CA LYS A 9 -2.96 13.24 5.27
C LYS A 9 -4.47 13.03 5.13
N ALA A 10 -4.97 13.02 3.90
CA ALA A 10 -6.40 12.80 3.66
C ALA A 10 -6.84 11.41 4.16
N LEU A 11 -6.03 10.38 3.96
CA LEU A 11 -6.29 9.05 4.52
C LEU A 11 -6.32 9.08 6.04
N ASN A 12 -5.32 9.69 6.69
CA ASN A 12 -5.28 9.78 8.16
C ASN A 12 -6.48 10.53 8.74
N THR A 13 -6.90 11.63 8.11
CA THR A 13 -8.09 12.39 8.51
C THR A 13 -9.38 11.55 8.45
N ASN A 14 -9.45 10.60 7.53
CA ASN A 14 -10.60 9.72 7.36
C ASN A 14 -10.48 8.38 8.08
N ARG A 15 -9.33 8.09 8.68
CA ARG A 15 -9.09 6.89 9.49
C ARG A 15 -9.98 6.90 10.74
N LYS A 16 -10.54 5.75 11.06
CA LYS A 16 -11.29 5.52 12.31
C LYS A 16 -10.57 4.51 13.18
N ASN A 17 -10.58 3.26 12.78
CA ASN A 17 -10.02 2.15 13.57
C ASN A 17 -9.31 1.10 12.70
N GLU A 18 -8.97 1.48 11.48
CA GLU A 18 -8.31 0.60 10.52
C GLU A 18 -6.91 0.20 11.00
N ILE A 19 -6.53 -1.05 10.78
CA ILE A 19 -5.14 -1.50 10.87
C ILE A 19 -4.45 -1.01 9.60
N VAL A 20 -3.32 -0.33 9.75
CA VAL A 20 -2.57 0.20 8.63
C VAL A 20 -1.25 -0.54 8.46
N VAL A 21 -1.05 -1.15 7.31
CA VAL A 21 0.19 -1.83 6.93
C VAL A 21 0.90 -0.95 5.91
N GLY A 22 1.99 -0.33 6.31
CA GLY A 22 2.72 0.62 5.47
C GLY A 22 4.11 0.14 5.07
N THR A 23 4.55 0.47 3.85
CA THR A 23 5.92 0.19 3.43
C THR A 23 6.55 1.40 2.75
N MET A 24 7.87 1.46 2.77
CA MET A 24 8.71 2.42 2.06
C MET A 24 8.30 3.90 2.32
N THR A 25 8.26 4.74 1.29
CA THR A 25 7.95 6.17 1.39
C THR A 25 6.55 6.44 1.97
N PRO A 26 5.48 5.75 1.55
CA PRO A 26 4.16 5.91 2.17
C PRO A 26 4.16 5.65 3.67
N ASN A 27 4.88 4.62 4.14
CA ASN A 27 5.00 4.37 5.58
C ASN A 27 5.73 5.49 6.33
N ARG A 28 6.82 6.04 5.75
CA ARG A 28 7.55 7.16 6.36
C ARG A 28 6.66 8.38 6.59
N TYR A 29 5.82 8.70 5.61
CA TYR A 29 4.86 9.80 5.75
C TYR A 29 3.76 9.48 6.76
N TRP A 30 3.30 8.23 6.78
CA TRP A 30 2.29 7.77 7.73
C TRP A 30 2.77 7.88 9.17
N GLU A 31 3.98 7.44 9.47
CA GLU A 31 4.57 7.51 10.81
C GLU A 31 4.69 8.93 11.37
N LEU A 32 4.82 9.94 10.50
CA LEU A 32 4.91 11.35 10.91
C LEU A 32 3.57 11.91 11.41
N ILE A 33 2.44 11.30 11.01
CA ILE A 33 1.11 11.89 11.22
C ILE A 33 0.12 10.93 11.87
N SER A 34 0.43 9.66 12.00
CA SER A 34 -0.48 8.67 12.58
C SER A 34 -0.82 9.01 14.03
N ASP A 35 -2.11 9.08 14.31
CA ASP A 35 -2.66 9.32 15.64
C ASP A 35 -3.00 8.02 16.40
N ASN A 36 -2.83 6.86 15.76
CA ASN A 36 -3.06 5.55 16.36
C ASN A 36 -1.96 4.53 16.01
N PRO A 37 -0.72 4.75 16.47
CA PRO A 37 0.42 3.89 16.13
C PRO A 37 0.28 2.45 16.66
N GLY A 38 -0.60 2.20 17.63
CA GLY A 38 -0.88 0.85 18.14
C GLY A 38 -1.60 -0.05 17.14
N LYS A 39 -2.12 0.52 16.04
CA LYS A 39 -2.74 -0.21 14.93
C LYS A 39 -1.96 -0.08 13.62
N ASP A 40 -0.72 0.36 13.68
CA ASP A 40 0.17 0.47 12.53
C ASP A 40 1.16 -0.67 12.51
N LEU A 41 1.31 -1.30 11.36
CA LEU A 41 2.31 -2.33 11.09
C LEU A 41 3.28 -1.81 10.01
N PRO A 42 4.40 -1.20 10.41
CA PRO A 42 5.43 -0.78 9.47
C PRO A 42 6.19 -1.98 8.91
N VAL A 43 6.32 -2.04 7.59
CA VAL A 43 7.07 -3.08 6.88
C VAL A 43 8.36 -2.49 6.34
N PHE A 44 9.43 -2.58 7.12
CA PHE A 44 10.73 -2.03 6.74
C PHE A 44 11.54 -3.02 5.90
N GLY A 45 12.23 -2.49 4.87
CA GLY A 45 13.19 -3.25 4.07
C GLY A 45 12.62 -4.44 3.30
N ALA A 46 11.29 -4.53 3.16
CA ALA A 46 10.60 -5.64 2.53
C ALA A 46 9.62 -5.15 1.46
N MET A 47 10.15 -4.60 0.37
CA MET A 47 9.37 -4.20 -0.80
C MET A 47 8.53 -5.36 -1.34
N GLY A 48 7.30 -5.07 -1.75
CA GLY A 48 6.37 -6.06 -2.29
C GLY A 48 5.73 -6.98 -1.25
N LYS A 49 5.92 -6.74 0.07
CA LYS A 49 5.39 -7.61 1.13
C LYS A 49 4.21 -7.01 1.90
N ALA A 50 4.00 -5.70 1.81
CA ALA A 50 2.91 -5.05 2.54
C ALA A 50 1.53 -5.60 2.14
N SER A 51 1.30 -5.81 0.85
CA SER A 51 0.05 -6.38 0.33
C SER A 51 -0.22 -7.79 0.87
N SER A 52 0.79 -8.66 0.89
CA SER A 52 0.66 -10.04 1.41
C SER A 52 0.43 -10.06 2.93
N LEU A 53 1.13 -9.21 3.69
CA LEU A 53 0.92 -9.07 5.13
C LEU A 53 -0.46 -8.51 5.45
N GLY A 54 -0.87 -7.48 4.72
CA GLY A 54 -2.20 -6.88 4.85
C GLY A 54 -3.32 -7.88 4.52
N LEU A 55 -3.15 -8.69 3.48
CA LEU A 55 -4.09 -9.76 3.15
C LEU A 55 -4.19 -10.79 4.28
N GLY A 56 -3.05 -11.24 4.81
CA GLY A 56 -3.03 -12.18 5.93
C GLY A 56 -3.75 -11.63 7.17
N LEU A 57 -3.57 -10.34 7.49
CA LEU A 57 -4.30 -9.68 8.57
C LEU A 57 -5.80 -9.57 8.29
N ALA A 58 -6.18 -9.22 7.07
CA ALA A 58 -7.58 -9.11 6.69
C ALA A 58 -8.32 -10.46 6.83
N LEU A 59 -7.69 -11.54 6.40
CA LEU A 59 -8.24 -12.89 6.54
C LEU A 59 -8.30 -13.35 8.00
N ALA A 60 -7.26 -13.05 8.80
CA ALA A 60 -7.20 -13.43 10.21
C ALA A 60 -8.11 -12.59 11.11
N LYS A 61 -8.45 -11.37 10.70
CA LYS A 61 -9.24 -10.40 11.46
C LYS A 61 -10.42 -9.85 10.63
N PRO A 62 -11.40 -10.68 10.29
CA PRO A 62 -12.46 -10.29 9.35
C PRO A 62 -13.35 -9.14 9.84
N LYS A 63 -13.30 -8.80 11.13
CA LYS A 63 -14.05 -7.67 11.72
C LYS A 63 -13.28 -6.34 11.71
N ASP A 64 -11.96 -6.39 11.51
CA ASP A 64 -11.11 -5.20 11.41
C ASP A 64 -10.90 -4.83 9.94
N LYS A 65 -11.01 -3.55 9.61
CA LYS A 65 -10.59 -3.06 8.28
C LYS A 65 -9.07 -2.95 8.22
N VAL A 66 -8.50 -3.36 7.11
CA VAL A 66 -7.06 -3.31 6.86
C VAL A 66 -6.78 -2.41 5.65
N TRP A 67 -5.97 -1.40 5.86
CA TRP A 67 -5.44 -0.54 4.81
C TRP A 67 -3.97 -0.89 4.57
N VAL A 68 -3.60 -1.02 3.31
CA VAL A 68 -2.20 -1.19 2.88
C VAL A 68 -1.76 0.08 2.18
N LEU A 69 -0.67 0.67 2.63
CA LEU A 69 -0.02 1.83 2.01
C LEU A 69 1.27 1.36 1.33
N ASP A 70 1.28 1.34 0.02
CA ASP A 70 2.35 0.77 -0.79
C ASP A 70 2.84 1.76 -1.85
N GLY A 71 4.05 1.59 -2.33
CA GLY A 71 4.58 2.34 -3.47
C GLY A 71 4.53 1.53 -4.76
N ASP A 72 4.51 2.21 -5.90
CA ASP A 72 4.54 1.57 -7.21
C ASP A 72 5.77 0.68 -7.42
N GLY A 73 6.96 1.16 -7.08
CA GLY A 73 8.18 0.36 -7.12
C GLY A 73 8.14 -0.84 -6.16
N SER A 74 7.42 -0.74 -5.06
CA SER A 74 7.25 -1.82 -4.09
C SER A 74 6.30 -2.90 -4.63
N ILE A 75 5.11 -2.53 -5.12
CA ILE A 75 4.15 -3.52 -5.64
C ILE A 75 4.72 -4.26 -6.87
N LEU A 76 5.56 -3.62 -7.69
CA LEU A 76 6.21 -4.26 -8.82
C LEU A 76 7.13 -5.43 -8.41
N MET A 77 7.67 -5.41 -7.18
CA MET A 77 8.48 -6.53 -6.66
C MET A 77 7.64 -7.80 -6.39
N ASN A 78 6.33 -7.68 -6.34
CA ASN A 78 5.41 -8.79 -6.07
C ASN A 78 4.03 -8.56 -6.71
N LEU A 79 4.02 -8.20 -7.99
CA LEU A 79 2.79 -7.86 -8.71
C LEU A 79 1.77 -9.00 -8.69
N GLY A 80 2.22 -10.25 -8.64
CA GLY A 80 1.37 -11.43 -8.51
C GLY A 80 0.50 -11.47 -7.25
N SER A 81 0.83 -10.67 -6.23
CA SER A 81 -0.03 -10.55 -5.03
C SER A 81 -1.43 -10.03 -5.35
N LEU A 82 -1.60 -9.24 -6.42
CA LEU A 82 -2.91 -8.77 -6.87
C LEU A 82 -3.84 -9.93 -7.24
N ILE A 83 -3.31 -10.95 -7.89
CA ILE A 83 -4.08 -12.16 -8.26
C ILE A 83 -4.50 -12.92 -7.00
N THR A 84 -3.61 -13.06 -6.02
CA THR A 84 -3.92 -13.72 -4.75
C THR A 84 -5.00 -12.95 -3.97
N ILE A 85 -4.91 -11.61 -3.93
CA ILE A 85 -5.93 -10.76 -3.28
C ILE A 85 -7.28 -10.93 -3.98
N ALA A 86 -7.29 -10.89 -5.31
CA ALA A 86 -8.51 -11.07 -6.10
C ALA A 86 -9.16 -12.44 -5.89
N ASP A 87 -8.35 -13.51 -5.79
CA ASP A 87 -8.84 -14.87 -5.50
C ASP A 87 -9.46 -14.97 -4.09
N GLN A 88 -8.84 -14.37 -3.10
CA GLN A 88 -9.31 -14.41 -1.71
C GLN A 88 -10.51 -13.47 -1.41
N LYS A 89 -10.72 -12.44 -2.22
CA LYS A 89 -11.83 -11.48 -2.15
C LYS A 89 -12.11 -10.93 -0.74
N PRO A 90 -11.11 -10.40 -0.02
CA PRO A 90 -11.31 -9.90 1.34
C PRO A 90 -12.18 -8.62 1.31
N GLU A 91 -13.33 -8.64 1.99
CA GLU A 91 -14.26 -7.51 2.03
C GLU A 91 -13.78 -6.34 2.92
N ASN A 92 -12.80 -6.60 3.78
CA ASN A 92 -12.25 -5.69 4.77
C ASN A 92 -10.86 -5.15 4.41
N PHE A 93 -10.45 -5.25 3.16
CA PHE A 93 -9.11 -4.90 2.69
C PHE A 93 -9.15 -3.73 1.69
N CYS A 94 -8.24 -2.78 1.84
CA CYS A 94 -8.04 -1.71 0.88
C CYS A 94 -6.54 -1.48 0.63
N HIS A 95 -6.12 -1.52 -0.62
CA HIS A 95 -4.74 -1.35 -1.03
C HIS A 95 -4.56 -0.02 -1.77
N PHE A 96 -3.84 0.90 -1.16
CA PHE A 96 -3.49 2.20 -1.72
C PHE A 96 -2.08 2.13 -2.29
N VAL A 97 -1.94 2.33 -3.59
CA VAL A 97 -0.64 2.37 -4.27
C VAL A 97 -0.33 3.80 -4.68
N PHE A 98 0.76 4.34 -4.15
CA PHE A 98 1.26 5.67 -4.46
C PHE A 98 2.25 5.57 -5.62
N GLN A 99 1.90 6.19 -6.74
CA GLN A 99 2.68 6.11 -7.98
C GLN A 99 3.44 7.40 -8.21
N ASP A 100 4.77 7.37 -8.12
CA ASP A 100 5.68 8.47 -8.44
C ASP A 100 6.68 8.14 -9.55
N GLY A 101 6.70 6.89 -10.02
CA GLY A 101 7.52 6.41 -11.13
C GLY A 101 8.98 6.16 -10.79
N VAL A 102 9.37 6.25 -9.51
CA VAL A 102 10.77 6.13 -9.09
C VAL A 102 10.97 5.32 -7.81
N TYR A 103 12.15 4.77 -7.64
CA TYR A 103 12.63 4.23 -6.36
C TYR A 103 13.16 5.37 -5.49
N PHE A 104 12.27 6.12 -4.88
CA PHE A 104 12.59 7.37 -4.17
C PHE A 104 13.65 7.18 -3.08
N THR A 105 13.56 6.12 -2.27
CA THR A 105 14.42 5.90 -1.10
C THR A 105 15.86 5.56 -1.44
N THR A 106 16.16 5.16 -2.68
CA THR A 106 17.50 4.74 -3.12
C THR A 106 18.13 5.70 -4.13
N GLY A 107 17.55 6.90 -4.30
CA GLY A 107 18.13 7.95 -5.13
C GLY A 107 17.32 8.32 -6.38
N GLY A 108 16.06 7.91 -6.46
CA GLY A 108 15.14 8.35 -7.51
C GLY A 108 15.36 7.67 -8.86
N GLN A 109 15.90 6.46 -8.89
CA GLN A 109 16.00 5.69 -10.11
C GLN A 109 14.60 5.39 -10.67
N PRO A 110 14.38 5.49 -12.00
CA PRO A 110 13.08 5.17 -12.59
C PRO A 110 12.72 3.70 -12.35
N ILE A 111 11.45 3.45 -12.05
CA ILE A 111 10.94 2.08 -12.00
C ILE A 111 10.66 1.56 -13.42
N PRO A 112 10.65 0.25 -13.66
CA PRO A 112 10.22 -0.31 -14.93
C PRO A 112 8.79 0.14 -15.26
N GLY A 113 8.61 0.74 -16.43
CA GLY A 113 7.30 1.21 -16.86
C GLY A 113 6.74 2.44 -16.11
N GLY A 114 7.57 3.19 -15.38
CA GLY A 114 7.12 4.30 -14.52
C GLY A 114 6.23 5.34 -15.20
N GLU A 115 6.41 5.57 -16.50
CA GLU A 115 5.59 6.49 -17.28
C GLU A 115 4.45 5.80 -18.06
N THR A 116 4.47 4.48 -18.21
CA THR A 116 3.60 3.76 -19.13
C THR A 116 2.73 2.70 -18.47
N VAL A 117 3.08 2.23 -17.28
CA VAL A 117 2.33 1.17 -16.60
C VAL A 117 1.03 1.69 -16.01
N ASP A 118 -0.07 1.04 -16.33
CA ASP A 118 -1.38 1.27 -15.71
C ASP A 118 -1.60 0.26 -14.58
N LEU A 119 -1.08 0.58 -13.39
CA LEU A 119 -1.24 -0.27 -12.20
C LEU A 119 -2.71 -0.42 -11.79
N ALA A 120 -3.50 0.63 -11.93
CA ALA A 120 -4.94 0.57 -11.63
C ALA A 120 -5.67 -0.37 -12.60
N GLY A 121 -5.34 -0.30 -13.89
CA GLY A 121 -5.87 -1.21 -14.89
C GLY A 121 -5.46 -2.66 -14.65
N ILE A 122 -4.21 -2.90 -14.25
CA ILE A 122 -3.74 -4.25 -13.87
C ILE A 122 -4.56 -4.78 -12.67
N ALA A 123 -4.71 -3.99 -11.61
CA ALA A 123 -5.51 -4.39 -10.46
C ALA A 123 -6.95 -4.71 -10.85
N LEU A 124 -7.58 -3.83 -11.63
CA LEU A 124 -8.96 -4.01 -12.11
C LEU A 124 -9.13 -5.29 -12.95
N LYS A 125 -8.15 -5.64 -13.80
CA LYS A 125 -8.19 -6.84 -14.64
C LYS A 125 -7.82 -8.12 -13.89
N SER A 126 -7.23 -7.98 -12.72
CA SER A 126 -6.93 -9.15 -11.86
C SER A 126 -8.16 -9.71 -11.16
N GLY A 127 -9.23 -8.94 -11.02
CA GLY A 127 -10.52 -9.41 -10.49
C GLY A 127 -11.16 -8.52 -9.44
#